data_77207aa25a284a783bcb312fe766041c
#
_entry.id   77207aa25a284a783bcb312fe766041c
#
_cell.length_a   1.000
_cell.length_b   1.000
_cell.length_c   1.000
_cell.angle_alpha   90.00
_cell.angle_beta   90.00
_cell.angle_gamma   90.00
#
_symmetry.space_group_name_H-M   'P 1'
#
loop_
_entity.id
_entity.type
_entity.pdbx_description
1 polymer ?
#
loop_
_entity_poly.entity_id
_entity_poly.type
_entity_poly.pdbx_seq_one_letter_code
_entity_poly.pdbx_strand_id
1 'polypeptide(L)'
;MDLSRHEFELDDLVERIKKNDTKLVALQVPEGLKMQALEMMDQIETETSARVVLSADPCYGACDLVHDKMQNIGVELVAHMGHSQMNIDSGMPTQFIPVTYDGSPEIAPVIPYLNAHRKIALERMNNPSNPVEDELEAIEKFQDMVGRIAPLTDTKLG
;
A
#
# COMPACT_ATOMS: atom_id res chain seq x y z
N MET A 1 -2.11 -10.51 11.71
CA MET A 1 -2.54 -9.48 10.75
C MET A 1 -3.67 -10.08 9.96
N ASP A 2 -4.80 -9.44 9.87
CA ASP A 2 -5.91 -9.93 9.04
C ASP A 2 -5.60 -9.57 7.59
N LEU A 3 -5.23 -10.58 6.81
CA LEU A 3 -4.77 -10.43 5.43
C LEU A 3 -5.95 -10.29 4.44
N SER A 4 -7.17 -10.61 4.89
CA SER A 4 -8.40 -10.48 4.08
C SER A 4 -8.80 -9.02 3.76
N ARG A 5 -8.09 -8.06 4.34
CA ARG A 5 -8.36 -6.62 4.22
C ARG A 5 -7.48 -5.90 3.18
N HIS A 6 -6.64 -6.65 2.45
CA HIS A 6 -5.87 -6.11 1.35
C HIS A 6 -6.56 -6.45 0.04
N GLU A 7 -6.68 -5.46 -0.83
CA GLU A 7 -7.19 -5.61 -2.18
C GLU A 7 -6.06 -5.35 -3.18
N PHE A 8 -5.95 -6.21 -4.18
CA PHE A 8 -4.92 -6.17 -5.21
C PHE A 8 -5.58 -5.99 -6.56
N GLU A 9 -5.28 -4.90 -7.24
CA GLU A 9 -5.83 -4.59 -8.55
C GLU A 9 -5.01 -5.25 -9.65
N LEU A 10 -5.23 -6.56 -9.89
CA LEU A 10 -4.47 -7.36 -10.85
C LEU A 10 -5.03 -7.31 -12.28
N ASP A 11 -6.22 -6.79 -12.50
CA ASP A 11 -6.91 -6.81 -13.81
C ASP A 11 -6.05 -6.16 -14.91
N ASP A 12 -5.51 -4.97 -14.67
CA ASP A 12 -4.66 -4.26 -15.62
C ASP A 12 -3.36 -5.02 -15.92
N LEU A 13 -2.81 -5.72 -14.92
CA LEU A 13 -1.62 -6.57 -15.11
C LEU A 13 -1.95 -7.77 -16.01
N VAL A 14 -3.06 -8.45 -15.73
CA VAL A 14 -3.54 -9.59 -16.51
C VAL A 14 -3.80 -9.19 -17.96
N GLU A 15 -4.46 -8.05 -18.20
CA GLU A 15 -4.69 -7.53 -19.54
C GLU A 15 -3.37 -7.22 -20.26
N ARG A 16 -2.41 -6.60 -19.58
CA ARG A 16 -1.10 -6.30 -20.16
C ARG A 16 -0.33 -7.55 -20.52
N ILE A 17 -0.34 -8.57 -19.66
CA ILE A 17 0.30 -9.87 -19.91
C ILE A 17 -0.30 -10.51 -21.17
N LYS A 18 -1.63 -10.58 -21.26
CA LYS A 18 -2.35 -11.14 -22.42
C LYS A 18 -2.03 -10.38 -23.71
N LYS A 19 -2.09 -9.05 -23.66
CA LYS A 19 -1.85 -8.20 -24.80
C LYS A 19 -0.44 -8.34 -25.38
N ASN A 20 0.56 -8.49 -24.53
CA ASN A 20 1.97 -8.57 -24.94
C ASN A 20 2.46 -10.01 -25.10
N ASP A 21 1.60 -11.00 -24.86
CA ASP A 21 1.95 -12.44 -24.83
C ASP A 21 3.15 -12.75 -23.92
N THR A 22 3.24 -12.02 -22.79
CA THR A 22 4.34 -12.15 -21.81
C THR A 22 4.35 -13.57 -21.24
N LYS A 23 5.51 -14.21 -21.21
CA LYS A 23 5.65 -15.61 -20.76
C LYS A 23 6.20 -15.75 -19.35
N LEU A 24 7.04 -14.82 -18.92
CA LEU A 24 7.64 -14.86 -17.59
C LEU A 24 7.54 -13.50 -16.90
N VAL A 25 6.83 -13.48 -15.78
CA VAL A 25 6.60 -12.30 -14.96
C VAL A 25 7.32 -12.46 -13.62
N ALA A 26 8.04 -11.44 -13.17
CA ALA A 26 8.51 -11.38 -11.78
C ALA A 26 7.49 -10.64 -10.93
N LEU A 27 7.07 -11.25 -9.84
CA LEU A 27 6.27 -10.60 -8.81
C LEU A 27 7.19 -10.11 -7.68
N GLN A 28 7.19 -8.81 -7.44
CA GLN A 28 7.92 -8.18 -6.35
C GLN A 28 6.92 -7.55 -5.38
N VAL A 29 6.94 -8.01 -4.13
CA VAL A 29 5.99 -7.58 -3.10
C VAL A 29 6.72 -7.07 -1.86
N PRO A 30 6.14 -6.08 -1.14
CA PRO A 30 6.63 -5.68 0.17
C PRO A 30 6.66 -6.84 1.15
N GLU A 31 7.58 -6.78 2.13
CA GLU A 31 7.75 -7.84 3.14
C GLU A 31 6.43 -8.23 3.82
N GLY A 32 5.60 -7.25 4.16
CA GLY A 32 4.31 -7.49 4.81
C GLY A 32 3.27 -8.22 3.95
N LEU A 33 3.50 -8.33 2.63
CA LEU A 33 2.57 -8.94 1.68
C LEU A 33 3.07 -10.26 1.08
N LYS A 34 4.25 -10.75 1.50
CA LYS A 34 4.84 -11.99 0.94
C LYS A 34 3.97 -13.23 1.17
N MET A 35 3.16 -13.24 2.22
CA MET A 35 2.24 -14.35 2.46
C MET A 35 1.09 -14.44 1.46
N GLN A 36 0.67 -13.30 0.89
CA GLN A 36 -0.38 -13.24 -0.14
C GLN A 36 0.18 -13.45 -1.55
N ALA A 37 1.49 -13.40 -1.72
CA ALA A 37 2.12 -13.51 -3.04
C ALA A 37 1.71 -14.80 -3.78
N LEU A 38 1.52 -15.89 -3.06
CA LEU A 38 1.10 -17.17 -3.66
C LEU A 38 -0.29 -17.08 -4.30
N GLU A 39 -1.24 -16.43 -3.63
CA GLU A 39 -2.60 -16.21 -4.17
C GLU A 39 -2.56 -15.35 -5.44
N MET A 40 -1.75 -14.29 -5.42
CA MET A 40 -1.55 -13.43 -6.59
C MET A 40 -0.91 -14.19 -7.75
N MET A 41 0.10 -15.01 -7.48
CA MET A 41 0.75 -15.86 -8.48
C MET A 41 -0.23 -16.82 -9.11
N ASP A 42 -1.01 -17.54 -8.29
CA ASP A 42 -2.02 -18.49 -8.74
C ASP A 42 -3.10 -17.81 -9.61
N GLN A 43 -3.53 -16.60 -9.22
CA GLN A 43 -4.48 -15.82 -10.01
C GLN A 43 -3.88 -15.45 -11.37
N ILE A 44 -2.68 -14.88 -11.41
CA ILE A 44 -2.03 -14.48 -12.66
C ILE A 44 -1.81 -15.68 -13.58
N GLU A 45 -1.31 -16.80 -13.06
CA GLU A 45 -1.06 -18.01 -13.84
C GLU A 45 -2.35 -18.69 -14.32
N THR A 46 -3.44 -18.58 -13.55
CA THR A 46 -4.75 -19.11 -13.93
C THR A 46 -5.41 -18.30 -15.05
N GLU A 47 -5.28 -16.98 -14.98
CA GLU A 47 -5.92 -16.07 -15.92
C GLU A 47 -5.10 -15.79 -17.17
N THR A 48 -3.81 -16.17 -17.18
CA THR A 48 -2.89 -15.92 -18.29
C THR A 48 -2.12 -17.19 -18.70
N SER A 49 -1.32 -17.11 -19.75
CA SER A 49 -0.37 -18.17 -20.13
C SER A 49 1.04 -17.94 -19.56
N ALA A 50 1.22 -16.91 -18.73
CA ALA A 50 2.49 -16.57 -18.13
C ALA A 50 2.82 -17.50 -16.96
N ARG A 51 4.10 -17.65 -16.69
CA ARG A 51 4.62 -18.20 -15.43
C ARG A 51 5.05 -17.03 -14.54
N VAL A 52 4.89 -17.19 -13.23
CA VAL A 52 5.24 -16.14 -12.28
C VAL A 52 6.39 -16.62 -11.38
N VAL A 53 7.40 -15.79 -11.20
CA VAL A 53 8.48 -15.99 -10.23
C VAL A 53 8.38 -14.92 -9.15
N LEU A 54 8.43 -15.34 -7.89
CA LEU A 54 8.41 -14.44 -6.76
C LEU A 54 9.83 -13.96 -6.44
N SER A 55 10.03 -12.66 -6.32
CA SER A 55 11.27 -12.12 -5.77
C SER A 55 11.33 -12.36 -4.26
N ALA A 56 12.37 -13.07 -3.81
CA ALA A 56 12.65 -13.28 -2.40
C ALA A 56 13.39 -12.09 -1.76
N ASP A 57 13.91 -11.16 -2.57
CA ASP A 57 14.63 -10.00 -2.07
C ASP A 57 13.72 -9.11 -1.20
N PRO A 58 14.27 -8.44 -0.18
CA PRO A 58 13.55 -7.42 0.56
C PRO A 58 13.04 -6.31 -0.37
N CYS A 59 11.84 -5.81 -0.13
CA CYS A 59 11.24 -4.72 -0.87
C CYS A 59 10.58 -3.74 0.11
N TYR A 60 11.18 -2.58 0.26
CA TYR A 60 10.74 -1.53 1.17
C TYR A 60 10.30 -0.25 0.45
N GLY A 61 10.57 -0.14 -0.84
CA GLY A 61 10.23 1.04 -1.62
C GLY A 61 10.26 0.81 -3.12
N ALA A 62 9.74 1.77 -3.88
CA ALA A 62 9.74 1.74 -5.35
C ALA A 62 11.14 1.80 -5.97
N CYS A 63 12.17 2.10 -5.18
CA CYS A 63 13.59 2.08 -5.58
C CYS A 63 14.27 0.72 -5.44
N ASP A 64 13.65 -0.24 -4.74
CA ASP A 64 14.19 -1.59 -4.51
C ASP A 64 13.92 -2.50 -5.72
N LEU A 65 14.38 -2.10 -6.91
CA LEU A 65 14.07 -2.82 -8.14
C LEU A 65 15.01 -4.03 -8.32
N VAL A 66 14.43 -5.18 -8.71
CA VAL A 66 15.13 -6.46 -8.88
C VAL A 66 15.57 -6.73 -10.33
N HIS A 67 15.61 -5.72 -11.17
CA HIS A 67 15.72 -5.84 -12.62
C HIS A 67 16.93 -6.65 -13.07
N ASP A 68 18.14 -6.36 -12.59
CA ASP A 68 19.35 -7.04 -13.01
C ASP A 68 19.29 -8.57 -12.77
N LYS A 69 18.72 -8.98 -11.63
CA LYS A 69 18.55 -10.39 -11.28
C LYS A 69 17.51 -11.06 -12.16
N MET A 70 16.40 -10.39 -12.38
CA MET A 70 15.25 -10.92 -13.12
C MET A 70 15.53 -10.99 -14.62
N GLN A 71 16.26 -10.03 -15.17
CA GLN A 71 16.69 -10.07 -16.57
C GLN A 71 17.55 -11.29 -16.88
N ASN A 72 18.44 -11.67 -15.97
CA ASN A 72 19.33 -12.82 -16.16
C ASN A 72 18.60 -14.18 -16.25
N ILE A 73 17.38 -14.27 -15.73
CA ILE A 73 16.55 -15.50 -15.79
C ILE A 73 15.45 -15.41 -16.85
N GLY A 74 15.46 -14.35 -17.69
CA GLY A 74 14.55 -14.22 -18.82
C GLY A 74 13.18 -13.63 -18.46
N VAL A 75 13.05 -12.94 -17.34
CA VAL A 75 11.82 -12.20 -17.00
C VAL A 75 11.59 -11.09 -18.02
N GLU A 76 10.36 -10.95 -18.47
CA GLU A 76 9.93 -9.99 -19.50
C GLU A 76 9.19 -8.78 -18.89
N LEU A 77 8.60 -8.97 -17.70
CA LEU A 77 7.83 -7.95 -17.00
C LEU A 77 8.00 -8.08 -15.48
N VAL A 78 8.27 -7.00 -14.79
CA VAL A 78 8.22 -6.93 -13.33
C VAL A 78 6.88 -6.33 -12.89
N ALA A 79 6.12 -7.07 -12.08
CA ALA A 79 4.95 -6.59 -11.36
C ALA A 79 5.38 -6.16 -9.95
N HIS A 80 5.43 -4.86 -9.71
CA HIS A 80 5.87 -4.27 -8.45
C HIS A 80 4.67 -3.80 -7.63
N MET A 81 4.44 -4.45 -6.48
CA MET A 81 3.24 -4.25 -5.66
C MET A 81 3.42 -3.19 -4.58
N GLY A 82 2.35 -2.45 -4.32
CA GLY A 82 2.19 -1.62 -3.11
C GLY A 82 2.95 -0.30 -3.09
N HIS A 83 3.68 0.04 -4.15
CA HIS A 83 4.39 1.31 -4.25
C HIS A 83 3.97 2.10 -5.48
N SER A 84 4.03 3.43 -5.37
CA SER A 84 3.79 4.31 -6.51
C SER A 84 5.02 4.37 -7.43
N GLN A 85 4.77 4.49 -8.73
CA GLN A 85 5.83 4.62 -9.71
C GLN A 85 6.74 5.81 -9.39
N MET A 86 8.04 5.56 -9.38
CA MET A 86 9.08 6.59 -9.36
C MET A 86 9.64 6.79 -10.76
N ASN A 87 10.14 7.99 -11.03
CA ASN A 87 10.80 8.29 -12.31
C ASN A 87 12.24 7.73 -12.31
N ILE A 88 12.33 6.40 -12.29
CA ILE A 88 13.59 5.65 -12.34
C ILE A 88 13.57 4.85 -13.63
N ASP A 89 14.61 5.03 -14.45
CA ASP A 89 14.82 4.15 -15.60
C ASP A 89 15.30 2.80 -15.09
N SER A 90 14.45 1.81 -15.19
CA SER A 90 14.71 0.48 -14.67
C SER A 90 15.34 -0.46 -15.72
N GLY A 91 15.46 -0.02 -16.97
CA GLY A 91 15.96 -0.85 -18.06
C GLY A 91 15.11 -2.09 -18.38
N MET A 92 14.00 -2.30 -17.69
CA MET A 92 13.10 -3.43 -17.82
C MET A 92 11.63 -3.01 -17.68
N PRO A 93 10.71 -3.56 -18.49
CA PRO A 93 9.29 -3.27 -18.35
C PRO A 93 8.82 -3.55 -16.92
N THR A 94 8.27 -2.55 -16.27
CA THR A 94 7.72 -2.65 -14.92
C THR A 94 6.29 -2.14 -14.89
N GLN A 95 5.45 -2.79 -14.12
CA GLN A 95 4.12 -2.31 -13.78
C GLN A 95 3.99 -2.19 -12.27
N PHE A 96 3.70 -0.97 -11.82
CA PHE A 96 3.38 -0.71 -10.44
C PHE A 96 1.89 -0.98 -10.21
N ILE A 97 1.62 -1.77 -9.19
CA ILE A 97 0.25 -2.23 -8.88
C ILE A 97 -0.12 -1.68 -7.51
N PRO A 98 -1.20 -0.88 -7.44
CA PRO A 98 -1.68 -0.39 -6.17
C PRO A 98 -2.13 -1.54 -5.28
N VAL A 99 -1.92 -1.37 -3.99
CA VAL A 99 -2.47 -2.24 -2.95
C VAL A 99 -3.25 -1.35 -2.01
N THR A 100 -4.53 -1.64 -1.85
CA THR A 100 -5.38 -0.94 -0.90
C THR A 100 -5.55 -1.76 0.36
N TYR A 101 -5.71 -1.08 1.48
CA TYR A 101 -5.93 -1.69 2.78
C TYR A 101 -7.14 -1.05 3.44
N ASP A 102 -8.13 -1.85 3.80
CA ASP A 102 -9.26 -1.35 4.57
C ASP A 102 -8.87 -1.04 6.01
N GLY A 103 -8.45 0.20 6.24
CA GLY A 103 -8.14 0.77 7.56
C GLY A 103 -9.35 1.29 8.31
N SER A 104 -10.57 1.11 7.80
CA SER A 104 -11.78 1.68 8.38
C SER A 104 -11.97 1.34 9.86
N PRO A 105 -11.72 0.09 10.34
CA PRO A 105 -11.86 -0.22 11.77
C PRO A 105 -10.87 0.53 12.66
N GLU A 106 -9.65 0.81 12.19
CA GLU A 106 -8.64 1.55 12.94
C GLU A 106 -8.91 3.05 12.92
N ILE A 107 -9.46 3.56 11.83
CA ILE A 107 -9.74 4.99 11.64
C ILE A 107 -11.08 5.38 12.27
N ALA A 108 -12.08 4.49 12.27
CA ALA A 108 -13.44 4.81 12.74
C ALA A 108 -13.47 5.48 14.13
N PRO A 109 -12.69 5.05 15.14
CA PRO A 109 -12.66 5.72 16.44
C PRO A 109 -12.09 7.14 16.39
N VAL A 110 -11.30 7.47 15.36
CA VAL A 110 -10.61 8.77 15.19
C VAL A 110 -11.48 9.78 14.44
N ILE A 111 -12.39 9.32 13.58
CA ILE A 111 -13.22 10.18 12.73
C ILE A 111 -13.98 11.28 13.49
N PRO A 112 -14.62 11.01 14.64
CA PRO A 112 -15.33 12.06 15.39
C PRO A 112 -14.41 13.22 15.81
N TYR A 113 -13.15 12.90 16.17
CA TYR A 113 -12.16 13.91 16.59
C TYR A 113 -11.65 14.70 15.40
N LEU A 114 -11.38 14.04 14.26
CA LEU A 114 -11.01 14.72 13.02
C LEU A 114 -12.11 15.69 12.56
N ASN A 115 -13.37 15.28 12.66
CA ASN A 115 -14.50 16.13 12.32
C ASN A 115 -14.66 17.32 13.27
N ALA A 116 -14.43 17.14 14.57
CA ALA A 116 -14.42 18.20 15.55
C ALA A 116 -13.32 19.23 15.24
N HIS A 117 -12.09 18.76 14.99
CA HIS A 117 -10.97 19.61 14.59
C HIS A 117 -11.25 20.38 13.30
N ARG A 118 -11.80 19.73 12.29
CA ARG A 118 -12.19 20.38 11.05
C ARG A 118 -13.22 21.50 11.30
N LYS A 119 -14.20 21.24 12.15
CA LYS A 119 -15.22 22.22 12.50
C LYS A 119 -14.59 23.46 13.15
N ILE A 120 -13.74 23.25 14.16
CA ILE A 120 -13.01 24.31 14.86
C ILE A 120 -12.14 25.12 13.89
N ALA A 121 -11.41 24.46 13.00
CA ALA A 121 -10.56 25.11 12.01
C ALA A 121 -11.40 26.00 11.07
N LEU A 122 -12.56 25.54 10.62
CA LEU A 122 -13.47 26.30 9.76
C LEU A 122 -14.08 27.51 10.51
N GLU A 123 -14.46 27.34 11.76
CA GLU A 123 -14.96 28.42 12.60
C GLU A 123 -13.91 29.51 12.83
N ARG A 124 -12.63 29.13 13.01
CA ARG A 124 -11.51 30.07 13.10
C ARG A 124 -11.25 30.84 11.83
N MET A 125 -11.30 30.17 10.70
CA MET A 125 -11.16 30.86 9.40
C MET A 125 -12.22 31.92 9.20
N ASN A 126 -13.43 31.70 9.73
CA ASN A 126 -14.53 32.62 9.61
C ASN A 126 -14.59 33.68 10.74
N ASN A 127 -13.96 33.42 11.89
CA ASN A 127 -13.94 34.33 13.04
C ASN A 127 -12.65 34.18 13.87
N PRO A 128 -11.55 34.86 13.49
CA PRO A 128 -10.26 34.75 14.16
C PRO A 128 -10.24 35.20 15.65
N SER A 129 -11.29 35.87 16.11
CA SER A 129 -11.41 36.42 17.48
C SER A 129 -12.08 35.44 18.45
N ASN A 130 -12.47 34.26 18.01
CA ASN A 130 -13.14 33.27 18.86
C ASN A 130 -12.15 32.53 19.76
N PRO A 131 -12.36 32.44 21.07
CA PRO A 131 -11.41 31.79 21.98
C PRO A 131 -11.34 30.26 21.81
N VAL A 132 -10.17 29.72 22.14
CA VAL A 132 -9.60 28.40 21.76
C VAL A 132 -9.99 27.28 22.74
N GLU A 133 -10.87 27.50 23.72
CA GLU A 133 -11.12 26.55 24.80
C GLU A 133 -11.55 25.16 24.30
N ASP A 134 -12.44 25.11 23.31
CA ASP A 134 -12.90 23.83 22.72
C ASP A 134 -11.82 23.10 21.93
N GLU A 135 -10.81 23.82 21.44
CA GLU A 135 -9.70 23.22 20.68
C GLU A 135 -8.69 22.51 21.58
N LEU A 136 -8.40 23.07 22.74
CA LEU A 136 -7.49 22.44 23.71
C LEU A 136 -8.09 21.12 24.21
N GLU A 137 -9.39 21.08 24.52
CA GLU A 137 -10.07 19.86 24.92
C GLU A 137 -10.07 18.81 23.81
N ALA A 138 -10.26 19.22 22.54
CA ALA A 138 -10.23 18.32 21.40
C ALA A 138 -8.80 17.76 21.16
N ILE A 139 -7.76 18.60 21.34
CA ILE A 139 -6.36 18.19 21.23
C ILE A 139 -5.99 17.20 22.34
N GLU A 140 -6.38 17.46 23.59
CA GLU A 140 -6.11 16.56 24.71
C GLU A 140 -6.78 15.19 24.49
N LYS A 141 -8.04 15.16 24.07
CA LYS A 141 -8.76 13.92 23.73
C LYS A 141 -8.08 13.17 22.58
N PHE A 142 -7.62 13.88 21.56
CA PHE A 142 -6.90 13.29 20.44
C PHE A 142 -5.56 12.68 20.89
N GLN A 143 -4.79 13.41 21.72
CA GLN A 143 -3.52 12.91 22.25
C GLN A 143 -3.70 11.67 23.14
N ASP A 144 -4.72 11.65 24.00
CA ASP A 144 -5.05 10.49 24.84
C ASP A 144 -5.43 9.27 23.97
N MET A 145 -6.18 9.50 22.91
CA MET A 145 -6.56 8.45 21.98
C MET A 145 -5.38 7.91 21.18
N VAL A 146 -4.52 8.79 20.64
CA VAL A 146 -3.30 8.40 19.92
C VAL A 146 -2.36 7.63 20.85
N GLY A 147 -2.25 8.05 22.12
CA GLY A 147 -1.49 7.34 23.14
C GLY A 147 -2.01 5.93 23.45
N ARG A 148 -3.30 5.66 23.22
CA ARG A 148 -3.89 4.31 23.34
C ARG A 148 -3.71 3.45 22.09
N ILE A 149 -3.60 4.06 20.91
CA ILE A 149 -3.42 3.36 19.63
C ILE A 149 -1.93 3.08 19.36
N ALA A 150 -1.04 3.99 19.74
CA ALA A 150 0.41 3.86 19.52
C ALA A 150 1.02 2.54 20.04
N PRO A 151 0.66 2.04 21.25
CA PRO A 151 1.15 0.74 21.71
C PRO A 151 0.70 -0.45 20.87
N LEU A 152 -0.42 -0.30 20.12
CA LEU A 152 -0.93 -1.35 19.23
C LEU A 152 -0.17 -1.39 17.90
N THR A 153 0.43 -0.27 17.50
CA THR A 153 1.26 -0.18 16.29
C THR A 153 2.69 -0.65 16.54
N ASP A 154 3.28 -0.34 17.68
CA ASP A 154 4.65 -0.74 18.03
C ASP A 154 4.83 -2.25 18.24
N THR A 155 3.77 -2.96 18.64
CA THR A 155 3.81 -4.42 18.82
C THR A 155 3.70 -5.22 17.53
N LYS A 156 3.45 -4.56 16.39
CA LYS A 156 3.21 -5.23 15.10
C LYS A 156 4.29 -4.96 14.05
N LEU A 157 5.31 -4.15 14.37
CA LEU A 157 6.42 -3.82 13.48
C LEU A 157 7.75 -4.47 13.92
N GLY A 158 7.69 -5.46 14.78
CA GLY A 158 8.85 -6.26 15.20
C GLY A 158 8.93 -7.60 14.48
#